data_026391e1a724d6a214b2d0e842b1b6a4
#
_entry.id   026391e1a724d6a214b2d0e842b1b6a4
#
_cell.length_a   1.000
_cell.length_b   1.000
_cell.length_c   1.000
_cell.angle_alpha   90.00
_cell.angle_beta   90.00
_cell.angle_gamma   90.00
#
_symmetry.space_group_name_H-M   'P 1'
#
loop_
_entity.id
_entity.type
_entity.pdbx_description
1 polymer ?
#
loop_
_entity_poly.entity_id
_entity_poly.type
_entity_poly.pdbx_seq_one_letter_code
_entity_poly.pdbx_strand_id
1 'polypeptide(L)'
;MVRQLRTVLPPGWKAALLAVDGARIGDIAGQLRQAPRETTHLVISIGGNDVLGHLPVLHDTANSIAGALLRLAEIREGFAHEYRAMFDQVLGRRLPAALCTIYEPHFPDAQLQRAGVAALPLFNDVITREAFARGLPVIDLRLICDRDEDYANPIEPSAKGGDKIAAAIAHMLAEHAFVAERSRVFVR
;
A
#
# COMPACT_ATOMS: atom_id res chain seq x y z
N MET A 1 12.87 1.40 6.53
CA MET A 1 12.64 1.49 5.07
C MET A 1 13.27 2.72 4.41
N VAL A 2 12.95 4.00 4.75
CA VAL A 2 13.52 5.16 4.04
C VAL A 2 15.06 5.28 4.13
N ARG A 3 15.66 4.84 5.24
CA ARG A 3 17.13 4.78 5.37
C ARG A 3 17.74 3.80 4.35
N GLN A 4 17.16 2.63 4.21
CA GLN A 4 17.54 1.60 3.23
C GLN A 4 17.33 2.11 1.80
N LEU A 5 16.22 2.78 1.52
CA LEU A 5 15.98 3.37 0.20
C LEU A 5 17.09 4.36 -0.19
N ARG A 6 17.55 5.19 0.75
CA ARG A 6 18.66 6.14 0.51
C ARG A 6 19.99 5.48 0.14
N THR A 7 20.20 4.21 0.53
CA THR A 7 21.43 3.47 0.19
C THR A 7 21.39 2.81 -1.18
N VAL A 8 20.19 2.62 -1.75
CA VAL A 8 20.03 1.91 -3.05
C VAL A 8 19.60 2.85 -4.18
N LEU A 9 19.24 4.09 -3.88
CA LEU A 9 18.91 5.09 -4.91
C LEU A 9 20.18 5.54 -5.67
N PRO A 10 20.05 5.87 -6.97
CA PRO A 10 21.17 6.40 -7.76
C PRO A 10 21.74 7.69 -7.16
N PRO A 11 23.03 8.02 -7.45
CA PRO A 11 23.64 9.29 -7.03
C PRO A 11 22.79 10.50 -7.43
N GLY A 12 22.65 11.46 -6.49
CA GLY A 12 21.86 12.66 -6.69
C GLY A 12 20.38 12.55 -6.31
N TRP A 13 19.85 11.34 -6.16
CA TRP A 13 18.49 11.14 -5.63
C TRP A 13 18.46 11.26 -4.11
N LYS A 14 17.35 11.78 -3.61
CA LYS A 14 17.08 11.90 -2.17
C LYS A 14 15.72 11.28 -1.85
N ALA A 15 15.59 10.67 -0.67
CA ALA A 15 14.32 10.18 -0.18
C ALA A 15 13.94 10.89 1.13
N ALA A 16 12.72 11.40 1.18
CA ALA A 16 12.09 11.93 2.39
C ALA A 16 10.98 10.99 2.85
N LEU A 17 10.85 10.79 4.16
CA LEU A 17 9.76 10.04 4.77
C LEU A 17 8.69 11.03 5.23
N LEU A 18 7.50 10.90 4.68
CA LEU A 18 6.32 11.66 5.09
C LEU A 18 5.32 10.78 5.85
N ALA A 19 5.47 9.46 5.75
CA ALA A 19 4.61 8.52 6.44
C ALA A 19 4.75 8.63 7.96
N VAL A 20 3.63 8.55 8.65
CA VAL A 20 3.50 8.52 10.09
C VAL A 20 2.93 7.15 10.48
N ASP A 21 3.45 6.57 11.55
CA ASP A 21 2.93 5.32 12.09
C ASP A 21 1.45 5.46 12.47
N GLY A 22 0.65 4.42 12.19
CA GLY A 22 -0.79 4.44 12.41
C GLY A 22 -1.59 5.27 11.40
N ALA A 23 -0.95 5.94 10.43
CA ALA A 23 -1.66 6.78 9.45
C ALA A 23 -2.66 6.00 8.61
N ARG A 24 -3.76 6.65 8.25
CA ARG A 24 -4.86 6.17 7.43
C ARG A 24 -4.94 6.95 6.11
N ILE A 25 -5.80 6.52 5.20
CA ILE A 25 -6.02 7.15 3.89
C ILE A 25 -6.27 8.65 4.02
N GLY A 26 -7.08 9.08 4.99
CA GLY A 26 -7.39 10.49 5.25
C GLY A 26 -6.18 11.35 5.64
N ASP A 27 -5.09 10.75 6.11
CA ASP A 27 -3.90 11.50 6.57
C ASP A 27 -2.99 11.93 5.42
N ILE A 28 -3.16 11.34 4.23
CA ILE A 28 -2.33 11.62 3.05
C ILE A 28 -2.31 13.11 2.71
N ALA A 29 -3.45 13.79 2.81
CA ALA A 29 -3.51 15.24 2.56
C ALA A 29 -2.56 16.03 3.46
N GLY A 30 -2.49 15.66 4.74
CA GLY A 30 -1.59 16.24 5.73
C GLY A 30 -0.13 15.99 5.40
N GLN A 31 0.20 14.75 5.03
CA GLN A 31 1.54 14.33 4.67
C GLN A 31 2.02 15.04 3.38
N LEU A 32 1.17 15.13 2.36
CA LEU A 32 1.49 15.83 1.13
C LEU A 32 1.81 17.32 1.33
N ARG A 33 1.19 18.00 2.30
CA ARG A 33 1.53 19.40 2.62
C ARG A 33 2.95 19.58 3.16
N GLN A 34 3.51 18.51 3.74
CA GLN A 34 4.87 18.50 4.30
C GLN A 34 5.94 18.07 3.26
N ALA A 35 5.52 17.73 2.04
CA ALA A 35 6.46 17.33 1.00
C ALA A 35 7.42 18.48 0.67
N PRO A 36 8.74 18.21 0.61
CA PRO A 36 9.74 19.19 0.18
C PRO A 36 9.38 19.81 -1.18
N ARG A 37 9.73 21.07 -1.39
CA ARG A 37 9.42 21.77 -2.65
C ARG A 37 10.09 21.11 -3.86
N GLU A 38 11.23 20.51 -3.66
CA GLU A 38 12.02 19.78 -4.68
C GLU A 38 11.54 18.35 -4.93
N THR A 39 10.42 17.92 -4.34
CA THR A 39 9.85 16.59 -4.57
C THR A 39 9.52 16.39 -6.05
N THR A 40 10.07 15.33 -6.62
CA THR A 40 9.87 14.97 -8.04
C THR A 40 9.00 13.72 -8.22
N HIS A 41 8.94 12.82 -7.24
CA HIS A 41 8.20 11.57 -7.29
C HIS A 41 7.53 11.27 -5.95
N LEU A 42 6.40 10.59 -5.99
CA LEU A 42 5.67 10.12 -4.82
C LEU A 42 5.58 8.58 -4.85
N VAL A 43 5.90 7.93 -3.73
CA VAL A 43 5.63 6.50 -3.53
C VAL A 43 4.68 6.40 -2.34
N ILE A 44 3.50 5.82 -2.56
CA ILE A 44 2.41 5.81 -1.61
C ILE A 44 2.12 4.38 -1.17
N SER A 45 2.28 4.15 0.13
CA SER A 45 1.90 2.90 0.80
C SER A 45 0.94 3.26 1.92
N ILE A 46 -0.36 3.02 1.72
CA ILE A 46 -1.43 3.42 2.63
C ILE A 46 -2.62 2.46 2.51
N GLY A 47 -3.46 2.41 3.54
CA GLY A 47 -4.68 1.62 3.57
C GLY A 47 -4.61 0.42 4.52
N GLY A 48 -3.41 0.00 4.94
CA GLY A 48 -3.25 -1.11 5.89
C GLY A 48 -3.97 -0.85 7.21
N ASN A 49 -3.79 0.34 7.81
CA ASN A 49 -4.47 0.72 9.06
C ASN A 49 -5.99 0.90 8.89
N ASP A 50 -6.44 1.29 7.70
CA ASP A 50 -7.87 1.34 7.40
C ASP A 50 -8.47 -0.06 7.40
N VAL A 51 -7.84 -1.03 6.74
CA VAL A 51 -8.24 -2.44 6.73
C VAL A 51 -8.18 -3.05 8.12
N LEU A 52 -7.11 -2.80 8.90
CA LEU A 52 -6.98 -3.26 10.27
C LEU A 52 -8.10 -2.74 11.18
N GLY A 53 -8.60 -1.54 10.94
CA GLY A 53 -9.76 -0.99 11.64
C GLY A 53 -11.04 -1.80 11.46
N HIS A 54 -11.13 -2.64 10.42
CA HIS A 54 -12.26 -3.51 10.14
C HIS A 54 -12.07 -4.97 10.61
N LEU A 55 -10.92 -5.31 11.22
CA LEU A 55 -10.69 -6.67 11.74
C LEU A 55 -11.81 -7.21 12.64
N PRO A 56 -12.47 -6.42 13.51
CA PRO A 56 -13.56 -6.91 14.35
C PRO A 56 -14.70 -7.57 13.56
N VAL A 57 -14.92 -7.19 12.29
CA VAL A 57 -15.99 -7.79 11.45
C VAL A 57 -15.78 -9.29 11.22
N LEU A 58 -14.55 -9.78 11.31
CA LEU A 58 -14.24 -11.21 11.16
C LEU A 58 -14.75 -12.08 12.34
N HIS A 59 -15.16 -11.44 13.43
CA HIS A 59 -15.79 -12.10 14.59
C HIS A 59 -17.31 -11.94 14.62
N ASP A 60 -17.88 -11.19 13.67
CA ASP A 60 -19.33 -10.98 13.60
C ASP A 60 -20.02 -12.25 13.12
N THR A 61 -21.25 -12.47 13.64
CA THR A 61 -22.09 -13.57 13.18
C THR A 61 -22.74 -13.22 11.84
N ALA A 62 -22.63 -14.11 10.87
CA ALA A 62 -23.34 -14.02 9.60
C ALA A 62 -24.35 -15.15 9.43
N ASN A 63 -25.59 -14.82 9.07
CA ASN A 63 -26.66 -15.81 8.87
C ASN A 63 -26.50 -16.64 7.59
N SER A 64 -25.65 -16.23 6.68
CA SER A 64 -25.33 -16.92 5.43
C SER A 64 -23.97 -16.46 4.88
N ILE A 65 -23.40 -17.27 3.99
CA ILE A 65 -22.18 -16.88 3.23
C ILE A 65 -22.44 -15.59 2.43
N ALA A 66 -23.60 -15.49 1.78
CA ALA A 66 -23.97 -14.28 1.03
C ALA A 66 -24.03 -13.05 1.94
N GLY A 67 -24.57 -13.19 3.16
CA GLY A 67 -24.60 -12.10 4.15
C GLY A 67 -23.21 -11.65 4.57
N ALA A 68 -22.29 -12.59 4.78
CA ALA A 68 -20.88 -12.26 5.08
C ALA A 68 -20.22 -11.51 3.91
N LEU A 69 -20.41 -11.98 2.68
CA LEU A 69 -19.86 -11.34 1.48
C LEU A 69 -20.43 -9.94 1.25
N LEU A 70 -21.74 -9.74 1.48
CA LEU A 70 -22.35 -8.40 1.37
C LEU A 70 -21.77 -7.44 2.38
N ARG A 71 -21.51 -7.89 3.61
CA ARG A 71 -20.85 -7.08 4.64
C ARG A 71 -19.45 -6.65 4.23
N LEU A 72 -18.66 -7.58 3.68
CA LEU A 72 -17.32 -7.29 3.16
C LEU A 72 -17.38 -6.36 1.94
N ALA A 73 -18.40 -6.49 1.09
CA ALA A 73 -18.61 -5.61 -0.06
C ALA A 73 -18.86 -4.16 0.39
N GLU A 74 -19.70 -3.93 1.41
CA GLU A 74 -19.95 -2.60 1.98
C GLU A 74 -18.66 -1.95 2.50
N ILE A 75 -17.83 -2.71 3.23
CA ILE A 75 -16.54 -2.22 3.74
C ILE A 75 -15.60 -1.88 2.58
N ARG A 76 -15.53 -2.76 1.57
CA ARG A 76 -14.74 -2.53 0.35
C ARG A 76 -15.18 -1.27 -0.40
N GLU A 77 -16.47 -1.02 -0.49
CA GLU A 77 -17.03 0.17 -1.15
C GLU A 77 -16.66 1.45 -0.41
N GLY A 78 -16.74 1.45 0.93
CA GLY A 78 -16.28 2.54 1.78
C GLY A 78 -14.79 2.83 1.56
N PHE A 79 -13.96 1.79 1.64
CA PHE A 79 -12.52 1.89 1.35
C PHE A 79 -12.24 2.45 -0.06
N ALA A 80 -12.95 1.97 -1.07
CA ALA A 80 -12.81 2.45 -2.44
C ALA A 80 -13.17 3.94 -2.59
N HIS A 81 -14.19 4.39 -1.88
CA HIS A 81 -14.59 5.80 -1.87
C HIS A 81 -13.48 6.68 -1.27
N GLU A 82 -12.96 6.32 -0.10
CA GLU A 82 -11.88 7.06 0.55
C GLU A 82 -10.59 7.03 -0.28
N TYR A 83 -10.27 5.89 -0.89
CA TYR A 83 -9.09 5.72 -1.72
C TYR A 83 -9.14 6.63 -2.96
N ARG A 84 -10.31 6.77 -3.60
CA ARG A 84 -10.52 7.70 -4.73
C ARG A 84 -10.35 9.16 -4.31
N ALA A 85 -10.92 9.55 -3.18
CA ALA A 85 -10.79 10.90 -2.66
C ALA A 85 -9.32 11.27 -2.34
N MET A 86 -8.55 10.30 -1.84
CA MET A 86 -7.11 10.44 -1.64
C MET A 86 -6.38 10.68 -2.97
N PHE A 87 -6.75 9.94 -4.03
CA PHE A 87 -6.13 10.11 -5.34
C PHE A 87 -6.30 11.51 -5.92
N ASP A 88 -7.44 12.13 -5.76
CA ASP A 88 -7.66 13.49 -6.26
C ASP A 88 -6.63 14.47 -5.66
N GLN A 89 -6.24 14.24 -4.40
CA GLN A 89 -5.23 15.05 -3.74
C GLN A 89 -3.80 14.72 -4.19
N VAL A 90 -3.50 13.44 -4.41
CA VAL A 90 -2.20 12.99 -4.94
C VAL A 90 -1.97 13.52 -6.35
N LEU A 91 -2.93 13.32 -7.24
CA LEU A 91 -2.85 13.77 -8.64
C LEU A 91 -2.87 15.28 -8.76
N GLY A 92 -3.53 15.99 -7.83
CA GLY A 92 -3.48 17.44 -7.73
C GLY A 92 -2.07 18.00 -7.56
N ARG A 93 -1.10 17.19 -7.09
CA ARG A 93 0.32 17.56 -7.02
C ARG A 93 1.02 17.55 -8.38
N ARG A 94 0.45 16.92 -9.40
CA ARG A 94 1.02 16.78 -10.75
C ARG A 94 2.44 16.20 -10.75
N LEU A 95 2.73 15.30 -9.81
CA LEU A 95 4.00 14.61 -9.70
C LEU A 95 3.82 13.14 -10.13
N PRO A 96 4.83 12.54 -10.75
CA PRO A 96 4.92 11.10 -10.90
C PRO A 96 4.65 10.39 -9.58
N ALA A 97 3.73 9.42 -9.60
CA ALA A 97 3.32 8.68 -8.42
C ALA A 97 3.30 7.18 -8.67
N ALA A 98 3.62 6.40 -7.65
CA ALA A 98 3.51 4.96 -7.61
C ALA A 98 2.77 4.52 -6.35
N LEU A 99 2.10 3.37 -6.43
CA LEU A 99 1.38 2.79 -5.30
C LEU A 99 2.01 1.49 -4.85
N CYS A 100 1.88 1.21 -3.55
CA CYS A 100 2.12 -0.11 -3.01
C CYS A 100 0.79 -0.79 -2.70
N THR A 101 0.71 -2.11 -2.92
CA THR A 101 -0.35 -2.92 -2.31
C THR A 101 -0.10 -3.06 -0.81
N ILE A 102 -1.09 -3.57 -0.07
CA ILE A 102 -0.93 -3.97 1.31
C ILE A 102 -0.36 -5.40 1.31
N TYR A 103 0.74 -5.64 2.03
CA TYR A 103 1.31 -6.98 2.23
C TYR A 103 0.41 -7.84 3.14
N GLU A 104 0.58 -9.14 3.11
CA GLU A 104 -0.20 -10.05 3.93
C GLU A 104 0.16 -9.90 5.41
N PRO A 105 -0.81 -10.00 6.34
CA PRO A 105 -0.51 -10.02 7.76
C PRO A 105 0.18 -11.33 8.17
N HIS A 106 0.83 -11.34 9.32
CA HIS A 106 1.42 -12.52 9.97
C HIS A 106 0.87 -12.69 11.39
N PHE A 107 -0.46 -12.89 11.50
CA PHE A 107 -1.11 -13.05 12.78
C PHE A 107 -0.74 -14.40 13.43
N PRO A 108 -0.48 -14.44 14.76
CA PRO A 108 -0.18 -15.70 15.46
C PRO A 108 -1.37 -16.65 15.52
N ASP A 109 -2.60 -16.13 15.51
CA ASP A 109 -3.80 -16.96 15.45
C ASP A 109 -4.05 -17.44 14.02
N ALA A 110 -4.07 -18.78 13.83
CA ALA A 110 -4.17 -19.41 12.51
C ALA A 110 -5.52 -19.16 11.82
N GLN A 111 -6.62 -19.00 12.57
CA GLN A 111 -7.93 -18.72 11.97
C GLN A 111 -7.99 -17.28 11.50
N LEU A 112 -7.55 -16.34 12.34
CA LEU A 112 -7.46 -14.93 11.98
C LEU A 112 -6.51 -14.72 10.80
N GLN A 113 -5.35 -15.41 10.78
CA GLN A 113 -4.42 -15.37 9.66
C GLN A 113 -5.09 -15.76 8.34
N ARG A 114 -5.76 -16.92 8.32
CA ARG A 114 -6.44 -17.42 7.10
C ARG A 114 -7.57 -16.48 6.66
N ALA A 115 -8.35 -15.96 7.59
CA ALA A 115 -9.43 -15.01 7.29
C ALA A 115 -8.88 -13.68 6.77
N GLY A 116 -7.83 -13.16 7.40
CA GLY A 116 -7.16 -11.91 6.97
C GLY A 116 -6.58 -12.02 5.57
N VAL A 117 -5.85 -13.10 5.28
CA VAL A 117 -5.28 -13.36 3.94
C VAL A 117 -6.39 -13.52 2.89
N ALA A 118 -7.52 -14.15 3.23
CA ALA A 118 -8.65 -14.31 2.31
C ALA A 118 -9.41 -12.99 2.05
N ALA A 119 -9.48 -12.09 3.03
CA ALA A 119 -10.19 -10.81 2.90
C ALA A 119 -9.32 -9.71 2.26
N LEU A 120 -8.01 -9.70 2.48
CA LEU A 120 -7.10 -8.66 2.00
C LEU A 120 -7.15 -8.40 0.49
N PRO A 121 -7.31 -9.42 -0.40
CA PRO A 121 -7.44 -9.21 -1.83
C PRO A 121 -8.57 -8.26 -2.24
N LEU A 122 -9.65 -8.15 -1.46
CA LEU A 122 -10.75 -7.22 -1.74
C LEU A 122 -10.27 -5.75 -1.73
N PHE A 123 -9.36 -5.41 -0.84
CA PHE A 123 -8.79 -4.06 -0.70
C PHE A 123 -7.66 -3.84 -1.69
N ASN A 124 -6.79 -4.83 -1.87
CA ASN A 124 -5.73 -4.76 -2.86
C ASN A 124 -6.27 -4.67 -4.30
N ASP A 125 -7.43 -5.28 -4.60
CA ASP A 125 -8.13 -5.10 -5.87
C ASP A 125 -8.55 -3.64 -6.08
N VAL A 126 -9.03 -2.94 -5.04
CA VAL A 126 -9.32 -1.50 -5.12
C VAL A 126 -8.06 -0.72 -5.44
N ILE A 127 -6.97 -0.94 -4.72
CA ILE A 127 -5.68 -0.26 -4.93
C ILE A 127 -5.21 -0.44 -6.38
N THR A 128 -5.20 -1.67 -6.88
CA THR A 128 -4.72 -1.99 -8.22
C THR A 128 -5.62 -1.43 -9.31
N ARG A 129 -6.95 -1.50 -9.16
CA ARG A 129 -7.90 -0.92 -10.13
C ARG A 129 -7.76 0.59 -10.21
N GLU A 130 -7.67 1.26 -9.07
CA GLU A 130 -7.52 2.72 -9.03
C GLU A 130 -6.17 3.16 -9.62
N ALA A 131 -5.10 2.40 -9.39
CA ALA A 131 -3.80 2.62 -10.03
C ALA A 131 -3.89 2.48 -11.55
N PHE A 132 -4.45 1.36 -12.01
CA PHE A 132 -4.52 1.05 -13.44
C PHE A 132 -5.42 1.99 -14.22
N ALA A 133 -6.55 2.42 -13.62
CA ALA A 133 -7.42 3.41 -14.23
C ALA A 133 -6.72 4.76 -14.49
N ARG A 134 -5.57 5.01 -13.81
CA ARG A 134 -4.78 6.24 -13.90
C ARG A 134 -3.40 6.06 -14.52
N GLY A 135 -3.10 4.88 -15.06
CA GLY A 135 -1.79 4.58 -15.66
C GLY A 135 -0.63 4.55 -14.67
N LEU A 136 -0.90 4.38 -13.36
CA LEU A 136 0.14 4.41 -12.33
C LEU A 136 0.80 3.04 -12.13
N PRO A 137 2.12 2.98 -11.88
CA PRO A 137 2.80 1.75 -11.52
C PRO A 137 2.42 1.29 -10.11
N VAL A 138 2.43 -0.04 -9.92
CA VAL A 138 2.12 -0.69 -8.64
C VAL A 138 3.30 -1.54 -8.20
N ILE A 139 3.71 -1.41 -6.95
CA ILE A 139 4.66 -2.28 -6.27
C ILE A 139 3.83 -3.27 -5.44
N ASP A 140 3.85 -4.54 -5.83
CA ASP A 140 3.07 -5.56 -5.14
C ASP A 140 3.81 -6.13 -3.93
N LEU A 141 3.53 -5.55 -2.76
CA LEU A 141 4.19 -5.92 -1.51
C LEU A 141 3.88 -7.34 -1.04
N ARG A 142 2.80 -7.97 -1.50
CA ARG A 142 2.48 -9.37 -1.17
C ARG A 142 3.52 -10.34 -1.71
N LEU A 143 4.12 -9.99 -2.86
CA LEU A 143 5.13 -10.79 -3.55
C LEU A 143 6.56 -10.39 -3.16
N ILE A 144 6.71 -9.31 -2.44
CA ILE A 144 8.00 -8.80 -1.94
C ILE A 144 8.24 -9.25 -0.51
N CYS A 145 7.24 -9.06 0.37
CA CYS A 145 7.26 -9.52 1.76
C CYS A 145 6.64 -10.92 1.82
N ASP A 146 7.38 -11.94 1.37
CA ASP A 146 6.88 -13.30 1.15
C ASP A 146 7.41 -14.34 2.16
N ARG A 147 8.19 -13.90 3.17
CA ARG A 147 8.83 -14.76 4.19
C ARG A 147 8.61 -14.24 5.60
N ASP A 148 8.59 -15.12 6.58
CA ASP A 148 8.45 -14.76 7.99
C ASP A 148 9.50 -13.74 8.45
N GLU A 149 10.74 -13.87 7.97
CA GLU A 149 11.84 -12.95 8.30
C GLU A 149 11.66 -11.53 7.76
N ASP A 150 10.72 -11.32 6.83
CA ASP A 150 10.39 -10.01 6.29
C ASP A 150 9.55 -9.18 7.26
N TYR A 151 9.05 -9.78 8.35
CA TYR A 151 8.18 -9.16 9.33
C TYR A 151 8.87 -8.98 10.68
N ALA A 152 8.70 -7.80 11.27
CA ALA A 152 9.15 -7.50 12.62
C ALA A 152 8.09 -7.86 13.67
N ASN A 153 6.82 -7.79 13.28
CA ASN A 153 5.63 -8.15 14.04
C ASN A 153 4.51 -8.51 13.06
N PRO A 154 3.28 -8.87 13.51
CA PRO A 154 2.20 -9.32 12.62
C PRO A 154 1.82 -8.39 11.47
N ILE A 155 2.14 -7.11 11.55
CA ILE A 155 1.65 -6.09 10.62
C ILE A 155 2.72 -5.09 10.15
N GLU A 156 3.99 -5.30 10.50
CA GLU A 156 5.06 -4.38 10.12
C GLU A 156 6.25 -5.12 9.52
N PRO A 157 6.88 -4.56 8.46
CA PRO A 157 8.05 -5.16 7.87
C PRO A 157 9.27 -5.05 8.80
N SER A 158 10.08 -6.09 8.82
CA SER A 158 11.40 -6.10 9.47
C SER A 158 12.41 -5.23 8.69
N ALA A 159 13.66 -5.17 9.17
CA ALA A 159 14.75 -4.58 8.41
C ALA A 159 14.93 -5.27 7.05
N LYS A 160 14.85 -6.62 6.99
CA LYS A 160 14.95 -7.39 5.74
C LYS A 160 13.80 -7.10 4.79
N GLY A 161 12.55 -7.08 5.28
CA GLY A 161 11.39 -6.68 4.48
C GLY A 161 11.54 -5.25 3.96
N GLY A 162 12.01 -4.34 4.81
CA GLY A 162 12.33 -2.96 4.43
C GLY A 162 13.39 -2.85 3.34
N ASP A 163 14.43 -3.71 3.34
CA ASP A 163 15.46 -3.76 2.29
C ASP A 163 14.86 -4.22 0.96
N LYS A 164 14.02 -5.27 0.96
CA LYS A 164 13.31 -5.74 -0.23
C LYS A 164 12.39 -4.66 -0.82
N ILE A 165 11.59 -4.00 0.02
CA ILE A 165 10.70 -2.90 -0.41
C ILE A 165 11.53 -1.75 -0.99
N ALA A 166 12.63 -1.37 -0.35
CA ALA A 166 13.50 -0.31 -0.85
C ALA A 166 14.12 -0.64 -2.21
N ALA A 167 14.55 -1.89 -2.41
CA ALA A 167 15.08 -2.37 -3.68
C ALA A 167 14.01 -2.33 -4.79
N ALA A 168 12.78 -2.77 -4.49
CA ALA A 168 11.66 -2.73 -5.44
C ALA A 168 11.28 -1.29 -5.83
N ILE A 169 11.30 -0.34 -4.88
CA ILE A 169 11.08 1.09 -5.15
C ILE A 169 12.18 1.62 -6.07
N ALA A 170 13.45 1.35 -5.76
CA ALA A 170 14.58 1.81 -6.57
C ALA A 170 14.53 1.23 -8.00
N HIS A 171 14.21 -0.07 -8.13
CA HIS A 171 14.01 -0.74 -9.41
C HIS A 171 12.88 -0.10 -10.21
N MET A 172 11.72 0.09 -9.61
CA MET A 172 10.57 0.75 -10.25
C MET A 172 10.93 2.16 -10.73
N LEU A 173 11.63 2.97 -9.92
CA LEU A 173 12.05 4.31 -10.31
C LEU A 173 13.04 4.31 -11.49
N ALA A 174 13.88 3.29 -11.60
CA ALA A 174 14.84 3.14 -12.72
C ALA A 174 14.18 2.68 -14.02
N GLU A 175 13.19 1.80 -13.94
CA GLU A 175 12.63 1.07 -15.10
C GLU A 175 11.31 1.66 -15.62
N HIS A 176 10.59 2.45 -14.80
CA HIS A 176 9.28 2.96 -15.18
C HIS A 176 9.35 4.32 -15.84
N ALA A 177 8.87 4.39 -17.08
CA ALA A 177 8.69 5.66 -17.80
C ALA A 177 7.34 6.30 -17.41
N PHE A 178 7.33 7.13 -16.39
CA PHE A 178 6.11 7.78 -15.86
C PHE A 178 5.33 8.62 -16.87
N VAL A 179 5.98 9.06 -17.94
CA VAL A 179 5.32 9.80 -19.04
C VAL A 179 4.49 8.90 -19.97
N ALA A 180 4.62 7.58 -19.86
CA ALA A 180 3.97 6.64 -20.77
C ALA A 180 2.51 6.34 -20.43
N GLU A 181 1.98 6.82 -19.31
CA GLU A 181 0.62 6.56 -18.78
C GLU A 181 0.21 5.08 -18.84
N ARG A 182 1.17 4.18 -18.62
CA ARG A 182 0.99 2.72 -18.65
C ARG A 182 1.29 2.15 -17.28
N SER A 183 0.32 1.42 -16.74
CA SER A 183 0.54 0.68 -15.50
C SER A 183 1.49 -0.50 -15.70
N ARG A 184 2.36 -0.72 -14.72
CA ARG A 184 3.21 -1.91 -14.58
C ARG A 184 3.18 -2.36 -13.14
N VAL A 185 3.28 -3.67 -12.92
CA VAL A 185 3.38 -4.25 -11.57
C VAL A 185 4.84 -4.63 -11.32
N PHE A 186 5.39 -4.17 -10.22
CA PHE A 186 6.74 -4.44 -9.77
C PHE A 186 6.72 -5.35 -8.55
N VAL A 187 7.43 -6.46 -8.64
CA VAL A 187 7.45 -7.51 -7.60
C VAL A 187 8.85 -7.86 -7.11
N ARG A 188 9.88 -7.49 -7.85
CA ARG A 188 11.31 -7.66 -7.49
C ARG A 188 12.16 -6.71 -8.32
#